data_41483fd05cd3f08f0076cbf1457a312d
#
_entry.id   41483fd05cd3f08f0076cbf1457a312d
#
_cell.length_a   1.000
_cell.length_b   1.000
_cell.length_c   1.000
_cell.angle_alpha   90.00
_cell.angle_beta   90.00
_cell.angle_gamma   90.00
#
_symmetry.space_group_name_H-M   'P 1'
#
loop_
_entity.id
_entity.type
_entity.pdbx_description
1 polymer ?
#
loop_
_entity_poly.entity_id
_entity_poly.type
_entity_poly.pdbx_seq_one_letter_code
_entity_poly.pdbx_strand_id
1 'polypeptide(L)'
;MGRRNPNGYGCVTKLKGHRSRPWVAKVTIYDEEGHAKQSPIGYAESEEKANILLAEYNNNPWDIDREKVTLVVLYQRWSEIKLPRLGKSNQQSLRAAFKHCSKYYGVKYRSMKSYQMQDCIDNCGCAYSTQWAIKNLFGHLDRFAFEIDLIDKMYSQITTAPPIPETTREPFTQEQIDDLWKIKDDPWVNTVLIYIYTGFRLQELLGMKTEQVNIKDWYFEGGIKTAAGKCRIVPIHERIRPFVKALVDEGNKYLFTYQGKKFSQANYYKCWGEVMEKIGADKTPHEARHTFETLLDNAKGNRKCIDMLMGHKSKDVGNRVYNHKTIQQLRDTIALLK
;
A
#
# COMPACT_ATOMS: atom_id res chain seq x y z
N MET A 1 7.61 -22.26 44.80
CA MET A 1 7.22 -22.22 43.35
C MET A 1 7.52 -20.84 42.78
N GLY A 2 8.47 -20.71 41.86
CA GLY A 2 8.80 -19.44 41.26
C GLY A 2 7.62 -18.93 40.43
N ARG A 3 7.24 -17.67 40.60
CA ARG A 3 6.22 -17.00 39.78
C ARG A 3 6.69 -16.98 38.32
N ARG A 4 5.89 -17.54 37.42
CA ARG A 4 6.12 -17.40 35.96
C ARG A 4 5.78 -15.98 35.54
N ASN A 5 6.70 -15.36 34.79
CA ASN A 5 6.43 -14.07 34.18
C ASN A 5 5.29 -14.18 33.16
N PRO A 6 4.52 -13.09 32.93
CA PRO A 6 3.55 -13.03 31.85
C PRO A 6 4.16 -13.31 30.49
N ASN A 7 3.37 -13.80 29.55
CA ASN A 7 3.81 -13.99 28.18
C ASN A 7 4.33 -12.67 27.57
N GLY A 8 5.51 -12.73 26.96
CA GLY A 8 6.17 -11.56 26.38
C GLY A 8 7.07 -10.78 27.34
N TYR A 9 6.94 -10.97 28.65
CA TYR A 9 7.74 -10.25 29.65
C TYR A 9 9.24 -10.57 29.60
N GLY A 10 9.60 -11.77 29.13
CA GLY A 10 10.96 -12.27 29.11
C GLY A 10 11.31 -13.16 30.29
N CYS A 11 12.56 -13.57 30.36
CA CYS A 11 13.04 -14.47 31.41
C CYS A 11 14.47 -14.15 31.87
N VAL A 12 14.79 -14.56 33.09
CA VAL A 12 16.13 -14.53 33.65
C VAL A 12 16.65 -15.96 33.77
N THR A 13 17.87 -16.22 33.31
CA THR A 13 18.51 -17.54 33.37
C THR A 13 19.95 -17.44 33.82
N LYS A 14 20.40 -18.45 34.60
CA LYS A 14 21.81 -18.58 35.04
C LYS A 14 22.63 -19.30 33.98
N LEU A 15 23.71 -18.70 33.54
CA LEU A 15 24.67 -19.29 32.61
C LEU A 15 25.63 -20.23 33.36
N LYS A 16 26.04 -21.32 32.72
CA LYS A 16 27.01 -22.26 33.25
C LYS A 16 28.43 -21.70 33.15
N GLY A 17 29.31 -22.14 34.08
CA GLY A 17 30.74 -21.78 34.12
C GLY A 17 31.05 -20.62 35.06
N HIS A 18 32.37 -20.41 35.31
CA HIS A 18 32.87 -19.31 36.15
C HIS A 18 32.80 -17.97 35.38
N ARG A 19 31.80 -17.15 35.71
CA ARG A 19 31.57 -15.87 35.10
C ARG A 19 31.36 -14.79 36.17
N SER A 20 31.89 -13.61 35.96
CA SER A 20 31.65 -12.46 36.87
C SER A 20 30.19 -12.01 36.87
N ARG A 21 29.48 -12.23 35.77
CA ARG A 21 28.04 -11.91 35.61
C ARG A 21 27.30 -13.14 35.05
N PRO A 22 26.97 -14.13 35.93
CA PRO A 22 26.40 -15.40 35.48
C PRO A 22 24.92 -15.33 35.14
N TRP A 23 24.21 -14.25 35.50
CA TRP A 23 22.79 -14.12 35.24
C TRP A 23 22.54 -13.31 33.98
N VAL A 24 21.62 -13.76 33.12
CA VAL A 24 21.25 -13.09 31.89
C VAL A 24 19.76 -12.86 31.86
N ALA A 25 19.36 -11.60 31.61
CA ALA A 25 17.99 -11.23 31.29
C ALA A 25 17.79 -11.34 29.79
N LYS A 26 16.72 -12.03 29.37
CA LYS A 26 16.38 -12.28 27.96
C LYS A 26 14.96 -11.90 27.67
N VAL A 27 14.73 -11.40 26.46
CA VAL A 27 13.39 -11.15 25.90
C VAL A 27 13.19 -11.97 24.63
N THR A 28 11.95 -12.27 24.31
CA THR A 28 11.60 -12.93 23.06
C THR A 28 11.55 -11.89 21.94
N ILE A 29 12.34 -12.08 20.92
CA ILE A 29 12.27 -11.34 19.66
C ILE A 29 11.83 -12.29 18.56
N TYR A 30 11.14 -11.77 17.55
CA TYR A 30 10.72 -12.56 16.40
C TYR A 30 11.60 -12.21 15.19
N ASP A 31 12.05 -13.24 14.47
CA ASP A 31 12.74 -13.05 13.19
C ASP A 31 11.76 -12.65 12.08
N GLU A 32 12.27 -12.47 10.86
CA GLU A 32 11.47 -12.05 9.70
C GLU A 32 10.42 -13.08 9.29
N GLU A 33 10.63 -14.35 9.67
CA GLU A 33 9.73 -15.48 9.38
C GLU A 33 8.71 -15.69 10.49
N GLY A 34 8.80 -14.89 11.58
CA GLY A 34 7.90 -14.95 12.73
C GLY A 34 8.34 -15.99 13.79
N HIS A 35 9.55 -16.55 13.68
CA HIS A 35 10.08 -17.48 14.67
C HIS A 35 10.56 -16.72 15.91
N ALA A 36 10.15 -17.22 17.08
CA ALA A 36 10.54 -16.65 18.36
C ALA A 36 12.00 -17.01 18.72
N LYS A 37 12.84 -16.00 18.98
CA LYS A 37 14.22 -16.14 19.40
C LYS A 37 14.46 -15.42 20.73
N GLN A 38 15.14 -16.06 21.67
CA GLN A 38 15.56 -15.45 22.92
C GLN A 38 16.78 -14.55 22.70
N SER A 39 16.66 -13.26 23.00
CA SER A 39 17.73 -12.28 22.89
C SER A 39 18.14 -11.76 24.27
N PRO A 40 19.44 -11.75 24.62
CA PRO A 40 19.91 -11.17 25.88
C PRO A 40 19.82 -9.67 25.85
N ILE A 41 19.25 -9.05 26.90
CA ILE A 41 19.20 -7.61 27.11
C ILE A 41 20.27 -7.12 28.07
N GLY A 42 20.80 -7.99 28.92
CA GLY A 42 21.88 -7.67 29.83
C GLY A 42 22.33 -8.84 30.69
N TYR A 43 23.51 -8.68 31.31
CA TYR A 43 24.10 -9.68 32.21
C TYR A 43 24.29 -9.05 33.58
N ALA A 44 24.02 -9.81 34.65
CA ALA A 44 24.10 -9.34 36.03
C ALA A 44 24.84 -10.35 36.92
N GLU A 45 25.32 -9.85 38.07
CA GLU A 45 26.02 -10.62 39.06
C GLU A 45 25.09 -11.52 39.92
N SER A 46 23.81 -11.06 40.06
CA SER A 46 22.79 -11.79 40.81
C SER A 46 21.47 -11.88 39.99
N GLU A 47 20.63 -12.85 40.42
CA GLU A 47 19.29 -13.02 39.85
C GLU A 47 18.41 -11.77 40.04
N GLU A 48 18.49 -11.16 41.22
CA GLU A 48 17.77 -9.94 41.54
C GLU A 48 18.13 -8.80 40.59
N LYS A 49 19.43 -8.55 40.37
CA LYS A 49 19.91 -7.54 39.44
C LYS A 49 19.48 -7.83 37.99
N ALA A 50 19.44 -9.11 37.58
CA ALA A 50 18.93 -9.48 36.26
C ALA A 50 17.43 -9.29 36.14
N ASN A 51 16.65 -9.51 37.20
CA ASN A 51 15.22 -9.23 37.24
C ASN A 51 14.95 -7.71 37.23
N ILE A 52 15.78 -6.92 37.88
CA ILE A 52 15.70 -5.46 37.81
C ILE A 52 15.92 -5.01 36.35
N LEU A 53 16.97 -5.49 35.68
CA LEU A 53 17.21 -5.19 34.27
C LEU A 53 16.02 -5.57 33.39
N LEU A 54 15.35 -6.71 33.67
CA LEU A 54 14.19 -7.15 32.94
C LEU A 54 12.96 -6.27 33.23
N ALA A 55 12.78 -5.84 34.47
CA ALA A 55 11.71 -4.95 34.88
C ALA A 55 11.91 -3.54 34.30
N GLU A 56 13.11 -3.00 34.35
CA GLU A 56 13.49 -1.73 33.74
C GLU A 56 13.23 -1.77 32.21
N TYR A 57 13.62 -2.84 31.54
CA TYR A 57 13.34 -3.04 30.13
C TYR A 57 11.84 -3.02 29.83
N ASN A 58 11.01 -3.65 30.66
CA ASN A 58 9.56 -3.71 30.46
C ASN A 58 8.85 -2.42 30.89
N ASN A 59 9.36 -1.71 31.91
CA ASN A 59 8.81 -0.44 32.36
C ASN A 59 9.25 0.73 31.47
N ASN A 60 10.44 0.65 30.91
CA ASN A 60 10.99 1.68 30.03
C ASN A 60 11.71 1.03 28.85
N PRO A 61 10.95 0.43 27.92
CA PRO A 61 11.53 -0.26 26.76
C PRO A 61 12.32 0.68 25.84
N TRP A 62 12.32 1.96 26.16
CA TRP A 62 13.05 3.05 25.46
C TRP A 62 14.41 3.37 26.08
N ASP A 63 14.62 3.05 27.36
CA ASP A 63 15.90 3.28 28.05
C ASP A 63 16.90 2.13 27.74
N ILE A 64 17.11 1.94 26.45
CA ILE A 64 18.10 0.97 25.99
C ILE A 64 19.44 1.67 25.90
N ASP A 65 20.44 0.93 26.35
CA ASP A 65 21.83 1.23 26.07
C ASP A 65 21.97 1.62 24.56
N ARG A 66 22.02 2.92 24.31
CA ARG A 66 22.05 3.53 22.96
C ARG A 66 23.15 2.90 22.10
N GLU A 67 24.16 2.33 22.75
CA GLU A 67 25.28 1.63 22.12
C GLU A 67 24.93 0.22 21.60
N LYS A 68 23.77 -0.34 21.94
CA LYS A 68 23.39 -1.71 21.56
C LYS A 68 22.27 -1.78 20.53
N VAL A 69 21.63 -0.67 20.21
CA VAL A 69 20.53 -0.66 19.24
C VAL A 69 21.06 -0.86 17.82
N THR A 70 20.85 -2.04 17.27
CA THR A 70 21.15 -2.37 15.85
C THR A 70 20.03 -1.95 14.92
N LEU A 71 20.28 -1.99 13.61
CA LEU A 71 19.27 -1.72 12.58
C LEU A 71 18.03 -2.62 12.76
N VAL A 72 18.22 -3.91 13.02
CA VAL A 72 17.10 -4.84 13.20
C VAL A 72 16.29 -4.52 14.45
N VAL A 73 16.95 -4.20 15.57
CA VAL A 73 16.28 -3.82 16.83
C VAL A 73 15.46 -2.53 16.67
N LEU A 74 16.04 -1.52 16.01
CA LEU A 74 15.34 -0.28 15.73
C LEU A 74 14.10 -0.51 14.83
N TYR A 75 14.28 -1.30 13.75
CA TYR A 75 13.20 -1.64 12.85
C TYR A 75 12.05 -2.36 13.56
N GLN A 76 12.35 -3.35 14.40
CA GLN A 76 11.33 -4.09 15.15
C GLN A 76 10.47 -3.15 15.99
N ARG A 77 11.09 -2.26 16.77
CA ARG A 77 10.39 -1.27 17.60
C ARG A 77 9.56 -0.30 16.77
N TRP A 78 10.18 0.26 15.75
CA TRP A 78 9.49 1.14 14.83
C TRP A 78 8.30 0.44 14.17
N SER A 79 8.47 -0.82 13.78
CA SER A 79 7.42 -1.59 13.11
C SER A 79 6.23 -1.91 14.03
N GLU A 80 6.45 -2.10 15.32
CA GLU A 80 5.39 -2.32 16.29
C GLU A 80 4.55 -1.04 16.53
N ILE A 81 5.20 0.12 16.59
CA ILE A 81 4.56 1.38 17.03
C ILE A 81 4.06 2.23 15.88
N LYS A 82 4.87 2.38 14.84
CA LYS A 82 4.60 3.33 13.76
C LYS A 82 4.03 2.67 12.51
N LEU A 83 4.45 1.45 12.18
CA LEU A 83 4.01 0.75 10.97
C LEU A 83 2.50 0.51 10.92
N PRO A 84 1.79 0.12 12.01
CA PRO A 84 0.33 -0.07 11.99
C PRO A 84 -0.46 1.20 11.66
N ARG A 85 0.13 2.38 11.85
CA ARG A 85 -0.50 3.68 11.52
C ARG A 85 -0.46 3.99 10.02
N LEU A 86 0.27 3.22 9.24
CA LEU A 86 0.38 3.38 7.80
C LEU A 86 -0.67 2.53 7.06
N GLY A 87 -0.99 2.90 5.83
CA GLY A 87 -1.88 2.11 4.99
C GLY A 87 -1.27 0.74 4.65
N LYS A 88 -2.11 -0.30 4.53
CA LYS A 88 -1.68 -1.71 4.33
C LYS A 88 -0.66 -1.90 3.20
N SER A 89 -0.85 -1.25 2.06
CA SER A 89 0.08 -1.32 0.93
C SER A 89 1.48 -0.76 1.28
N ASN A 90 1.51 0.36 2.02
CA ASN A 90 2.77 0.96 2.47
C ASN A 90 3.48 0.07 3.50
N GLN A 91 2.71 -0.55 4.42
CA GLN A 91 3.26 -1.53 5.36
C GLN A 91 3.94 -2.68 4.63
N GLN A 92 3.30 -3.26 3.60
CA GLN A 92 3.88 -4.35 2.81
C GLN A 92 5.14 -3.91 2.07
N SER A 93 5.11 -2.73 1.45
CA SER A 93 6.26 -2.16 0.75
C SER A 93 7.46 -1.95 1.67
N LEU A 94 7.24 -1.39 2.87
CA LEU A 94 8.31 -1.14 3.84
C LEU A 94 8.86 -2.42 4.47
N ARG A 95 8.01 -3.43 4.69
CA ARG A 95 8.47 -4.77 5.12
C ARG A 95 9.33 -5.45 4.05
N ALA A 96 8.93 -5.35 2.79
CA ALA A 96 9.73 -5.87 1.68
C ALA A 96 11.07 -5.12 1.55
N ALA A 97 11.05 -3.78 1.67
CA ALA A 97 12.24 -2.93 1.64
C ALA A 97 13.25 -3.32 2.73
N PHE A 98 12.77 -3.62 3.94
CA PHE A 98 13.65 -4.01 5.04
C PHE A 98 14.49 -5.26 4.73
N LYS A 99 13.94 -6.24 4.02
CA LYS A 99 14.65 -7.46 3.64
C LYS A 99 15.92 -7.20 2.84
N HIS A 100 15.92 -6.14 2.03
CA HIS A 100 17.10 -5.74 1.25
C HIS A 100 18.20 -5.08 2.08
N CYS A 101 17.93 -4.78 3.37
CA CYS A 101 18.91 -4.21 4.29
C CYS A 101 19.63 -5.28 5.14
N SER A 102 19.46 -6.59 4.85
CA SER A 102 19.93 -7.69 5.68
C SER A 102 21.45 -7.68 5.96
N LYS A 103 22.24 -7.22 5.01
CA LYS A 103 23.70 -7.02 5.14
C LYS A 103 24.07 -6.16 6.35
N TYR A 104 23.19 -5.26 6.77
CA TYR A 104 23.45 -4.28 7.82
C TYR A 104 22.62 -4.49 9.10
N TYR A 105 21.88 -5.57 9.24
CA TYR A 105 21.00 -5.84 10.39
C TYR A 105 21.72 -5.74 11.74
N GLY A 106 22.96 -6.24 11.81
CA GLY A 106 23.79 -6.21 13.03
C GLY A 106 24.53 -4.90 13.28
N VAL A 107 24.46 -3.94 12.37
CA VAL A 107 25.16 -2.64 12.52
C VAL A 107 24.42 -1.82 13.56
N LYS A 108 25.18 -1.26 14.53
CA LYS A 108 24.66 -0.31 15.51
C LYS A 108 24.11 0.92 14.77
N TYR A 109 22.82 1.22 14.95
CA TYR A 109 22.16 2.26 14.16
C TYR A 109 22.80 3.63 14.34
N ARG A 110 23.25 3.96 15.56
CA ARG A 110 23.97 5.20 15.85
C ARG A 110 25.27 5.35 15.04
N SER A 111 25.91 4.23 14.70
CA SER A 111 27.15 4.20 13.91
C SER A 111 26.90 4.08 12.40
N MET A 112 25.67 3.84 11.99
CA MET A 112 25.29 3.68 10.59
C MET A 112 25.49 4.98 9.82
N LYS A 113 26.12 4.88 8.65
CA LYS A 113 26.46 6.02 7.80
C LYS A 113 25.64 6.02 6.52
N SER A 114 25.54 7.18 5.90
CA SER A 114 24.80 7.36 4.64
C SER A 114 25.21 6.39 3.53
N TYR A 115 26.53 6.08 3.42
CA TYR A 115 27.00 5.15 2.38
C TYR A 115 26.47 3.73 2.56
N GLN A 116 26.20 3.28 3.81
CA GLN A 116 25.63 1.96 4.10
C GLN A 116 24.15 1.93 3.76
N MET A 117 23.44 3.04 4.02
CA MET A 117 22.03 3.20 3.59
C MET A 117 21.95 3.25 2.07
N GLN A 118 22.88 3.98 1.43
CA GLN A 118 22.98 4.08 -0.03
C GLN A 118 23.30 2.71 -0.66
N ASP A 119 24.19 1.92 -0.05
CA ASP A 119 24.49 0.56 -0.50
C ASP A 119 23.26 -0.35 -0.54
N CYS A 120 22.35 -0.23 0.47
CA CYS A 120 21.07 -0.95 0.45
C CYS A 120 20.17 -0.51 -0.69
N ILE A 121 20.20 0.77 -1.06
CA ILE A 121 19.37 1.32 -2.13
C ILE A 121 19.92 0.88 -3.49
N ASP A 122 21.20 1.06 -3.72
CA ASP A 122 21.83 0.84 -5.03
C ASP A 122 22.00 -0.64 -5.37
N ASN A 123 22.30 -1.46 -4.37
CA ASN A 123 22.64 -2.87 -4.55
C ASN A 123 21.50 -3.84 -4.19
N CYS A 124 20.26 -3.38 -4.08
CA CYS A 124 19.11 -4.26 -3.83
C CYS A 124 18.75 -5.17 -5.01
N GLY A 125 19.27 -4.92 -6.20
CA GLY A 125 18.96 -5.69 -7.41
C GLY A 125 17.51 -5.55 -7.91
N CYS A 126 16.82 -4.51 -7.47
CA CYS A 126 15.39 -4.31 -7.74
C CYS A 126 15.10 -3.05 -8.55
N ALA A 127 13.86 -2.96 -9.05
CA ALA A 127 13.38 -1.77 -9.76
C ALA A 127 13.37 -0.52 -8.87
N TYR A 128 13.39 0.66 -9.49
CA TYR A 128 13.41 1.97 -8.84
C TYR A 128 12.38 2.12 -7.71
N SER A 129 11.19 1.53 -7.85
CA SER A 129 10.13 1.60 -6.83
C SER A 129 10.54 0.94 -5.51
N THR A 130 11.30 -0.15 -5.57
CA THR A 130 11.86 -0.82 -4.38
C THR A 130 12.99 0.01 -3.78
N GLN A 131 13.84 0.58 -4.62
CA GLN A 131 14.91 1.49 -4.18
C GLN A 131 14.33 2.71 -3.43
N TRP A 132 13.25 3.30 -3.96
CA TRP A 132 12.50 4.35 -3.27
C TRP A 132 11.88 3.88 -1.95
N ALA A 133 11.36 2.65 -1.90
CA ALA A 133 10.82 2.10 -0.66
C ALA A 133 11.91 1.92 0.41
N ILE A 134 13.13 1.50 0.03
CA ILE A 134 14.28 1.38 0.94
C ILE A 134 14.68 2.77 1.46
N LYS A 135 14.80 3.77 0.58
CA LYS A 135 15.07 5.15 0.99
C LYS A 135 14.02 5.67 1.97
N ASN A 136 12.73 5.45 1.67
CA ASN A 136 11.63 5.85 2.55
C ASN A 136 11.68 5.14 3.90
N LEU A 137 12.05 3.85 3.92
CA LEU A 137 12.23 3.10 5.16
C LEU A 137 13.29 3.75 6.04
N PHE A 138 14.48 4.05 5.51
CA PHE A 138 15.52 4.74 6.27
C PHE A 138 15.07 6.12 6.75
N GLY A 139 14.29 6.85 5.96
CA GLY A 139 13.67 8.10 6.40
C GLY A 139 12.69 7.95 7.56
N HIS A 140 11.97 6.83 7.63
CA HIS A 140 11.12 6.50 8.77
C HIS A 140 11.94 6.11 10.00
N LEU A 141 12.98 5.29 9.81
CA LEU A 141 13.85 4.82 10.88
C LEU A 141 14.67 5.96 11.50
N ASP A 142 15.25 6.84 10.67
CA ASP A 142 15.99 8.00 11.14
C ASP A 142 15.11 8.93 11.98
N ARG A 143 13.90 9.26 11.50
CA ARG A 143 12.95 10.08 12.27
C ARG A 143 12.60 9.44 13.61
N PHE A 144 12.38 8.13 13.61
CA PHE A 144 12.09 7.42 14.85
C PHE A 144 13.31 7.35 15.80
N ALA A 145 14.50 7.09 15.26
CA ALA A 145 15.74 7.10 16.01
C ALA A 145 16.04 8.47 16.61
N PHE A 146 15.74 9.56 15.87
CA PHE A 146 15.85 10.92 16.36
C PHE A 146 14.81 11.23 17.45
N GLU A 147 13.55 10.77 17.29
CA GLU A 147 12.46 10.93 18.26
C GLU A 147 12.79 10.30 19.63
N ILE A 148 13.59 9.23 19.63
CA ILE A 148 14.04 8.52 20.85
C ILE A 148 15.47 8.91 21.28
N ASP A 149 16.00 9.98 20.79
CA ASP A 149 17.36 10.49 21.06
C ASP A 149 18.49 9.47 20.80
N LEU A 150 18.27 8.52 19.89
CA LEU A 150 19.26 7.51 19.51
C LEU A 150 20.35 8.09 18.60
N ILE A 151 19.98 9.03 17.72
CA ILE A 151 20.86 9.71 16.76
C ILE A 151 20.69 11.23 16.81
N ASP A 152 21.76 11.95 16.47
CA ASP A 152 21.76 13.41 16.41
C ASP A 152 21.64 13.93 14.97
N LYS A 153 21.80 13.04 13.96
CA LYS A 153 21.78 13.38 12.53
C LYS A 153 21.05 12.32 11.74
N MET A 154 20.17 12.74 10.82
CA MET A 154 19.42 11.86 9.92
C MET A 154 20.18 11.67 8.61
N TYR A 155 20.98 10.62 8.50
CA TYR A 155 21.78 10.33 7.32
C TYR A 155 20.94 9.91 6.09
N SER A 156 19.71 9.44 6.29
CA SER A 156 18.80 9.14 5.19
C SER A 156 18.44 10.36 4.32
N GLN A 157 18.54 11.57 4.86
CA GLN A 157 18.26 12.81 4.11
C GLN A 157 19.22 13.06 2.96
N ILE A 158 20.47 12.60 3.08
CA ILE A 158 21.50 12.75 2.04
C ILE A 158 21.61 11.55 1.12
N THR A 159 20.82 10.48 1.34
CA THR A 159 20.74 9.36 0.39
C THR A 159 19.88 9.75 -0.81
N THR A 160 20.19 9.14 -1.95
CA THR A 160 19.48 9.34 -3.20
C THR A 160 18.80 8.05 -3.66
N ALA A 161 17.76 8.16 -4.42
CA ALA A 161 17.17 7.05 -5.16
C ALA A 161 17.04 7.46 -6.62
N PRO A 162 17.04 6.51 -7.56
CA PRO A 162 16.94 6.83 -8.99
C PRO A 162 15.69 7.67 -9.27
N PRO A 163 15.73 8.54 -10.29
CA PRO A 163 14.56 9.27 -10.73
C PRO A 163 13.46 8.28 -11.15
N ILE A 164 12.22 8.70 -10.94
CA ILE A 164 11.07 7.92 -11.41
C ILE A 164 11.16 7.92 -12.94
N PRO A 165 11.22 6.75 -13.62
CA PRO A 165 11.19 6.70 -15.07
C PRO A 165 9.91 7.36 -15.58
N GLU A 166 10.03 8.14 -16.64
CA GLU A 166 8.87 8.60 -17.37
C GLU A 166 8.15 7.37 -17.93
N THR A 167 7.02 7.04 -17.36
CA THR A 167 6.17 5.98 -17.90
C THR A 167 5.23 6.61 -18.91
N THR A 168 5.47 6.36 -20.19
CA THR A 168 4.52 6.65 -21.25
C THR A 168 3.39 5.64 -21.20
N ARG A 169 2.41 5.91 -20.34
CA ARG A 169 1.16 5.15 -20.34
C ARG A 169 0.23 5.78 -21.36
N GLU A 170 0.11 5.12 -22.48
CA GLU A 170 -0.76 5.60 -23.54
C GLU A 170 -2.21 5.12 -23.30
N PRO A 171 -3.20 5.98 -23.47
CA PRO A 171 -4.60 5.58 -23.44
C PRO A 171 -4.90 4.56 -24.55
N PHE A 172 -6.02 3.88 -24.49
CA PHE A 172 -6.53 3.11 -25.61
C PHE A 172 -6.78 4.04 -26.79
N THR A 173 -6.42 3.59 -27.99
CA THR A 173 -6.77 4.30 -29.22
C THR A 173 -8.25 4.10 -29.53
N GLN A 174 -8.83 4.97 -30.37
CA GLN A 174 -10.21 4.80 -30.80
C GLN A 174 -10.42 3.47 -31.52
N GLU A 175 -9.45 3.04 -32.34
CA GLU A 175 -9.48 1.76 -33.05
C GLU A 175 -9.57 0.57 -32.06
N GLN A 176 -8.75 0.57 -31.02
CA GLN A 176 -8.78 -0.46 -29.97
C GLN A 176 -10.12 -0.50 -29.22
N ILE A 177 -10.72 0.68 -28.98
CA ILE A 177 -12.06 0.75 -28.36
C ILE A 177 -13.12 0.21 -29.32
N ASP A 178 -13.03 0.54 -30.60
CA ASP A 178 -13.96 0.03 -31.61
C ASP A 178 -13.83 -1.49 -31.78
N ASP A 179 -12.62 -2.02 -31.70
CA ASP A 179 -12.38 -3.48 -31.71
C ASP A 179 -12.99 -4.16 -30.49
N LEU A 180 -12.88 -3.58 -29.29
CA LEU A 180 -13.58 -4.08 -28.10
C LEU A 180 -15.12 -4.09 -28.32
N TRP A 181 -15.68 -3.06 -28.97
CA TRP A 181 -17.10 -3.04 -29.25
C TRP A 181 -17.54 -4.09 -30.28
N LYS A 182 -16.69 -4.46 -31.25
CA LYS A 182 -16.96 -5.54 -32.21
C LYS A 182 -17.09 -6.91 -31.55
N ILE A 183 -16.31 -7.14 -30.48
CA ILE A 183 -16.28 -8.40 -29.72
C ILE A 183 -16.96 -8.27 -28.34
N LYS A 184 -17.87 -7.32 -28.15
CA LYS A 184 -18.51 -6.99 -26.86
C LYS A 184 -19.20 -8.15 -26.17
N ASP A 185 -19.61 -9.18 -26.92
CA ASP A 185 -20.30 -10.36 -26.41
C ASP A 185 -19.33 -11.48 -25.98
N ASP A 186 -18.04 -11.31 -26.24
CA ASP A 186 -17.00 -12.24 -25.78
C ASP A 186 -16.81 -12.15 -24.27
N PRO A 187 -16.35 -13.24 -23.62
CA PRO A 187 -16.10 -13.24 -22.18
C PRO A 187 -15.20 -12.09 -21.75
N TRP A 188 -15.57 -11.42 -20.66
CA TRP A 188 -14.83 -10.35 -19.96
C TRP A 188 -14.72 -9.00 -20.70
N VAL A 189 -15.05 -8.92 -21.98
CA VAL A 189 -14.98 -7.67 -22.76
C VAL A 189 -15.89 -6.60 -22.18
N ASN A 190 -17.10 -6.97 -21.76
CA ASN A 190 -18.04 -6.09 -21.08
C ASN A 190 -17.40 -5.41 -19.84
N THR A 191 -16.55 -6.13 -19.08
CA THR A 191 -15.89 -5.59 -17.90
C THR A 191 -14.81 -4.57 -18.27
N VAL A 192 -14.11 -4.78 -19.39
CA VAL A 192 -13.12 -3.83 -19.94
C VAL A 192 -13.82 -2.55 -20.41
N LEU A 193 -14.93 -2.69 -21.16
CA LEU A 193 -15.72 -1.55 -21.60
C LEU A 193 -16.30 -0.76 -20.42
N ILE A 194 -16.89 -1.44 -19.41
CA ILE A 194 -17.35 -0.77 -18.18
C ILE A 194 -16.20 0.01 -17.54
N TYR A 195 -14.99 -0.54 -17.52
CA TYR A 195 -13.85 0.13 -16.92
C TYR A 195 -13.43 1.39 -17.69
N ILE A 196 -13.37 1.32 -19.02
CA ILE A 196 -13.07 2.48 -19.89
C ILE A 196 -14.10 3.60 -19.71
N TYR A 197 -15.39 3.26 -19.53
CA TYR A 197 -16.48 4.24 -19.45
C TYR A 197 -16.78 4.74 -18.03
N THR A 198 -16.03 4.33 -17.00
CA THR A 198 -16.30 4.74 -15.61
C THR A 198 -15.14 5.43 -14.90
N GLY A 199 -13.91 5.22 -15.36
CA GLY A 199 -12.71 5.79 -14.76
C GLY A 199 -12.49 5.40 -13.30
N PHE A 200 -13.08 4.32 -12.79
CA PHE A 200 -12.81 3.83 -11.44
C PHE A 200 -11.35 3.35 -11.29
N ARG A 201 -10.86 3.27 -10.07
CA ARG A 201 -9.64 2.49 -9.81
C ARG A 201 -9.98 1.00 -9.83
N LEU A 202 -9.06 0.14 -10.29
CA LEU A 202 -9.33 -1.29 -10.42
C LEU A 202 -9.90 -1.90 -9.12
N GLN A 203 -9.31 -1.60 -7.98
CA GLN A 203 -9.78 -2.12 -6.69
C GLN A 203 -11.17 -1.60 -6.29
N GLU A 204 -11.52 -0.40 -6.72
CA GLU A 204 -12.87 0.17 -6.52
C GLU A 204 -13.88 -0.58 -7.35
N LEU A 205 -13.58 -0.82 -8.63
CA LEU A 205 -14.45 -1.53 -9.56
C LEU A 205 -14.65 -3.00 -9.14
N LEU A 206 -13.56 -3.74 -8.87
CA LEU A 206 -13.62 -5.14 -8.43
C LEU A 206 -14.21 -5.31 -7.02
N GLY A 207 -14.25 -4.24 -6.23
CA GLY A 207 -14.84 -4.23 -4.90
C GLY A 207 -16.28 -3.74 -4.87
N MET A 208 -16.82 -3.30 -6.00
CA MET A 208 -18.16 -2.72 -6.08
C MET A 208 -19.23 -3.79 -5.80
N LYS A 209 -20.12 -3.46 -4.89
CA LYS A 209 -21.27 -4.31 -4.59
C LYS A 209 -22.43 -3.96 -5.50
N THR A 210 -23.26 -4.93 -5.79
CA THR A 210 -24.47 -4.75 -6.62
C THR A 210 -25.42 -3.71 -6.01
N GLU A 211 -25.52 -3.64 -4.68
CA GLU A 211 -26.33 -2.63 -3.98
C GLU A 211 -25.86 -1.17 -4.20
N GLN A 212 -24.63 -0.97 -4.67
CA GLN A 212 -24.06 0.34 -5.00
C GLN A 212 -24.38 0.79 -6.43
N VAL A 213 -25.15 0.03 -7.16
CA VAL A 213 -25.56 0.33 -8.54
C VAL A 213 -27.03 0.75 -8.53
N ASN A 214 -27.29 2.00 -8.82
CA ASN A 214 -28.66 2.50 -9.01
C ASN A 214 -29.04 2.39 -10.50
N ILE A 215 -29.79 1.32 -10.86
CA ILE A 215 -30.25 1.13 -12.24
C ILE A 215 -31.49 1.98 -12.60
N LYS A 216 -32.21 2.52 -11.60
CA LYS A 216 -33.33 3.41 -11.83
C LYS A 216 -32.85 4.77 -12.37
N ASP A 217 -31.81 5.31 -11.73
CA ASP A 217 -31.24 6.62 -12.06
C ASP A 217 -29.90 6.52 -12.78
N TRP A 218 -29.44 5.33 -13.11
CA TRP A 218 -28.23 5.01 -13.86
C TRP A 218 -26.97 5.69 -13.34
N TYR A 219 -26.58 5.31 -12.09
CA TYR A 219 -25.29 5.72 -11.53
C TYR A 219 -24.71 4.66 -10.62
N PHE A 220 -23.39 4.69 -10.46
CA PHE A 220 -22.66 3.98 -9.41
C PHE A 220 -22.44 4.89 -8.22
N GLU A 221 -22.59 4.36 -7.03
CA GLU A 221 -22.14 4.99 -5.79
C GLU A 221 -20.89 4.26 -5.30
N GLY A 222 -19.70 4.89 -5.45
CA GLY A 222 -18.44 4.19 -5.23
C GLY A 222 -17.30 5.05 -4.68
N GLY A 223 -16.21 4.37 -4.44
CA GLY A 223 -14.94 4.97 -4.02
C GLY A 223 -14.46 4.50 -2.65
N ILE A 224 -13.22 3.98 -2.58
CA ILE A 224 -12.68 3.34 -1.37
C ILE A 224 -11.45 4.08 -0.82
N LYS A 225 -10.58 4.64 -1.68
CA LYS A 225 -9.21 4.95 -1.31
C LYS A 225 -8.95 6.33 -0.72
N THR A 226 -9.75 7.33 -1.04
CA THR A 226 -9.54 8.72 -0.59
C THR A 226 -10.84 9.33 -0.07
N ALA A 227 -10.74 10.29 0.86
CA ALA A 227 -11.92 11.00 1.36
C ALA A 227 -12.73 11.67 0.22
N ALA A 228 -12.06 12.17 -0.84
CA ALA A 228 -12.70 12.75 -2.02
C ALA A 228 -13.31 11.69 -2.96
N GLY A 229 -12.90 10.44 -2.86
CA GLY A 229 -13.43 9.33 -3.66
C GLY A 229 -14.53 8.52 -2.98
N LYS A 230 -14.72 8.68 -1.66
CA LYS A 230 -15.77 7.97 -0.93
C LYS A 230 -17.15 8.53 -1.34
N CYS A 231 -18.08 7.61 -1.60
CA CYS A 231 -19.47 7.94 -1.94
C CYS A 231 -19.61 8.89 -3.15
N ARG A 232 -18.64 8.82 -4.11
CA ARG A 232 -18.80 9.60 -5.34
C ARG A 232 -19.83 8.95 -6.24
N ILE A 233 -20.60 9.79 -6.90
CA ILE A 233 -21.57 9.37 -7.91
C ILE A 233 -20.87 9.38 -9.27
N VAL A 234 -20.92 8.24 -9.98
CA VAL A 234 -20.45 8.11 -11.36
C VAL A 234 -21.64 7.67 -12.21
N PRO A 235 -22.23 8.56 -13.04
CA PRO A 235 -23.32 8.20 -13.94
C PRO A 235 -22.89 7.09 -14.90
N ILE A 236 -23.82 6.23 -15.26
CA ILE A 236 -23.61 5.11 -16.18
C ILE A 236 -23.90 5.57 -17.59
N HIS A 237 -22.86 5.61 -18.44
CA HIS A 237 -23.00 5.94 -19.84
C HIS A 237 -23.97 4.97 -20.54
N GLU A 238 -24.82 5.47 -21.45
CA GLU A 238 -25.89 4.68 -22.08
C GLU A 238 -25.38 3.42 -22.77
N ARG A 239 -24.24 3.48 -23.45
CA ARG A 239 -23.65 2.32 -24.17
C ARG A 239 -23.36 1.12 -23.27
N ILE A 240 -22.98 1.34 -22.00
CA ILE A 240 -22.63 0.25 -21.06
C ILE A 240 -23.81 -0.16 -20.15
N ARG A 241 -24.96 0.53 -20.21
CA ARG A 241 -26.13 0.18 -19.40
C ARG A 241 -26.60 -1.27 -19.57
N PRO A 242 -26.64 -1.83 -20.81
CA PRO A 242 -27.02 -3.24 -20.98
C PRO A 242 -26.12 -4.20 -20.21
N PHE A 243 -24.81 -3.97 -20.22
CA PHE A 243 -23.85 -4.81 -19.50
C PHE A 243 -24.01 -4.69 -17.99
N VAL A 244 -24.14 -3.45 -17.49
CA VAL A 244 -24.35 -3.22 -16.06
C VAL A 244 -25.65 -3.83 -15.60
N LYS A 245 -26.72 -3.70 -16.37
CA LYS A 245 -28.02 -4.32 -16.03
C LYS A 245 -27.91 -5.84 -15.96
N ALA A 246 -27.28 -6.48 -16.93
CA ALA A 246 -27.08 -7.93 -16.95
C ALA A 246 -26.32 -8.40 -15.68
N LEU A 247 -25.24 -7.71 -15.30
CA LEU A 247 -24.47 -8.03 -14.09
C LEU A 247 -25.28 -7.82 -12.80
N VAL A 248 -26.15 -6.82 -12.75
CA VAL A 248 -27.06 -6.62 -11.59
C VAL A 248 -28.13 -7.70 -11.54
N ASP A 249 -28.69 -8.07 -12.68
CA ASP A 249 -29.75 -9.11 -12.79
C ASP A 249 -29.25 -10.52 -12.38
N GLU A 250 -27.93 -10.77 -12.42
CA GLU A 250 -27.33 -12.00 -11.87
C GLU A 250 -27.53 -12.13 -10.34
N GLY A 251 -27.84 -11.07 -9.63
CA GLY A 251 -28.14 -11.08 -8.19
C GLY A 251 -26.95 -11.38 -7.28
N ASN A 252 -25.72 -11.29 -7.80
CA ASN A 252 -24.50 -11.49 -7.01
C ASN A 252 -24.28 -10.36 -6.02
N LYS A 253 -23.60 -10.65 -4.90
CA LYS A 253 -23.21 -9.63 -3.89
C LYS A 253 -22.27 -8.56 -4.45
N TYR A 254 -21.35 -8.94 -5.33
CA TYR A 254 -20.40 -8.05 -6.01
C TYR A 254 -20.80 -7.95 -7.49
N LEU A 255 -20.67 -6.76 -8.05
CA LEU A 255 -20.99 -6.52 -9.45
C LEU A 255 -20.13 -7.37 -10.40
N PHE A 256 -18.84 -7.53 -10.06
CA PHE A 256 -17.92 -8.38 -10.80
C PHE A 256 -17.58 -9.61 -9.99
N THR A 257 -17.90 -10.78 -10.54
CA THR A 257 -17.63 -12.08 -9.92
C THR A 257 -16.82 -12.98 -10.85
N TYR A 258 -16.05 -13.86 -10.26
CA TYR A 258 -15.33 -14.93 -10.94
C TYR A 258 -15.63 -16.24 -10.22
N GLN A 259 -16.26 -17.18 -10.94
CA GLN A 259 -16.72 -18.45 -10.34
C GLN A 259 -17.58 -18.25 -9.07
N GLY A 260 -18.50 -17.29 -9.10
CA GLY A 260 -19.42 -16.98 -8.00
C GLY A 260 -18.79 -16.28 -6.80
N LYS A 261 -17.49 -15.92 -6.87
CA LYS A 261 -16.77 -15.21 -5.81
C LYS A 261 -16.37 -13.81 -6.27
N LYS A 262 -16.07 -12.92 -5.31
CA LYS A 262 -15.49 -11.61 -5.60
C LYS A 262 -14.29 -11.78 -6.53
N PHE A 263 -14.24 -11.00 -7.59
CA PHE A 263 -13.13 -11.02 -8.53
C PHE A 263 -11.82 -10.57 -7.83
N SER A 264 -10.82 -11.45 -7.81
CA SER A 264 -9.49 -11.08 -7.33
C SER A 264 -8.74 -10.30 -8.40
N GLN A 265 -7.84 -9.42 -7.99
CA GLN A 265 -7.01 -8.67 -8.95
C GLN A 265 -6.20 -9.61 -9.84
N ALA A 266 -5.63 -10.67 -9.28
CA ALA A 266 -4.82 -11.63 -10.04
C ALA A 266 -5.63 -12.34 -11.14
N ASN A 267 -6.85 -12.78 -10.82
CA ASN A 267 -7.72 -13.41 -11.81
C ASN A 267 -8.19 -12.40 -12.86
N TYR A 268 -8.48 -11.15 -12.43
CA TYR A 268 -8.89 -10.12 -13.38
C TYR A 268 -7.78 -9.79 -14.39
N TYR A 269 -6.51 -9.74 -13.96
CA TYR A 269 -5.38 -9.53 -14.89
C TYR A 269 -5.25 -10.68 -15.92
N LYS A 270 -5.60 -11.92 -15.56
CA LYS A 270 -5.64 -13.04 -16.53
C LYS A 270 -6.72 -12.82 -17.58
N CYS A 271 -7.96 -12.58 -17.14
CA CYS A 271 -9.08 -12.31 -18.03
C CYS A 271 -8.86 -11.05 -18.87
N TRP A 272 -8.24 -10.03 -18.30
CA TRP A 272 -7.81 -8.83 -19.01
C TRP A 272 -6.83 -9.17 -20.14
N GLY A 273 -5.79 -9.97 -19.84
CA GLY A 273 -4.80 -10.42 -20.83
C GLY A 273 -5.44 -11.15 -22.00
N GLU A 274 -6.40 -12.06 -21.74
CA GLU A 274 -7.15 -12.75 -22.79
C GLU A 274 -7.90 -11.79 -23.72
N VAL A 275 -8.47 -10.70 -23.18
CA VAL A 275 -9.16 -9.68 -23.99
C VAL A 275 -8.15 -8.85 -24.77
N MET A 276 -7.03 -8.47 -24.16
CA MET A 276 -5.97 -7.68 -24.83
C MET A 276 -5.36 -8.45 -25.99
N GLU A 277 -5.12 -9.75 -25.84
CA GLU A 277 -4.61 -10.62 -26.91
C GLU A 277 -5.57 -10.62 -28.12
N LYS A 278 -6.89 -10.69 -27.90
CA LYS A 278 -7.90 -10.69 -28.99
C LYS A 278 -7.88 -9.41 -29.83
N ILE A 279 -7.55 -8.28 -29.25
CA ILE A 279 -7.50 -6.98 -29.96
C ILE A 279 -6.07 -6.57 -30.30
N GLY A 280 -5.08 -7.45 -30.07
CA GLY A 280 -3.67 -7.16 -30.36
C GLY A 280 -3.10 -5.97 -29.61
N ALA A 281 -3.58 -5.70 -28.39
CA ALA A 281 -3.17 -4.55 -27.57
C ALA A 281 -2.32 -4.99 -26.36
N ASP A 282 -1.31 -4.20 -26.02
CA ASP A 282 -0.54 -4.35 -24.77
C ASP A 282 -0.93 -3.21 -23.79
N LYS A 283 -2.08 -3.37 -23.14
CA LYS A 283 -2.63 -2.40 -22.21
C LYS A 283 -2.92 -3.04 -20.86
N THR A 284 -2.66 -2.33 -19.79
CA THR A 284 -3.02 -2.74 -18.43
C THR A 284 -4.36 -2.13 -18.00
N PRO A 285 -5.03 -2.67 -16.96
CA PRO A 285 -6.27 -2.06 -16.46
C PRO A 285 -6.14 -0.60 -16.07
N HIS A 286 -4.96 -0.13 -15.68
CA HIS A 286 -4.78 1.27 -15.29
C HIS A 286 -4.91 2.23 -16.47
N GLU A 287 -4.57 1.79 -17.68
CA GLU A 287 -4.69 2.58 -18.90
C GLU A 287 -6.15 2.78 -19.32
N ALA A 288 -7.06 1.87 -18.97
CA ALA A 288 -8.50 2.11 -19.16
C ALA A 288 -8.99 3.36 -18.41
N ARG A 289 -8.51 3.55 -17.18
CA ARG A 289 -8.83 4.75 -16.40
C ARG A 289 -8.18 6.01 -17.01
N HIS A 290 -6.97 5.92 -17.53
CA HIS A 290 -6.35 7.03 -18.28
C HIS A 290 -7.12 7.35 -19.54
N THR A 291 -7.60 6.32 -20.24
CA THR A 291 -8.47 6.48 -21.44
C THR A 291 -9.72 7.28 -21.11
N PHE A 292 -10.42 6.92 -20.03
CA PHE A 292 -11.60 7.68 -19.59
C PHE A 292 -11.30 9.17 -19.40
N GLU A 293 -10.21 9.49 -18.69
CA GLU A 293 -9.80 10.88 -18.45
C GLU A 293 -9.45 11.59 -19.76
N THR A 294 -8.64 10.93 -20.61
CA THR A 294 -8.19 11.49 -21.89
C THR A 294 -9.35 11.73 -22.87
N LEU A 295 -10.28 10.79 -22.98
CA LEU A 295 -11.45 10.95 -23.85
C LEU A 295 -12.32 12.13 -23.42
N LEU A 296 -12.56 12.29 -22.14
CA LEU A 296 -13.34 13.41 -21.62
C LEU A 296 -12.61 14.76 -21.77
N ASP A 297 -11.30 14.79 -21.59
CA ASP A 297 -10.49 15.98 -21.75
C ASP A 297 -10.44 16.42 -23.23
N ASN A 298 -10.22 15.48 -24.15
CA ASN A 298 -10.24 15.71 -25.59
C ASN A 298 -11.62 16.19 -26.09
N ALA A 299 -12.70 15.70 -25.48
CA ALA A 299 -14.06 16.15 -25.74
C ALA A 299 -14.38 17.50 -25.07
N LYS A 300 -13.38 18.18 -24.49
CA LYS A 300 -13.53 19.47 -23.77
C LYS A 300 -14.52 19.38 -22.60
N GLY A 301 -14.59 18.24 -21.94
CA GLY A 301 -15.39 18.03 -20.74
C GLY A 301 -15.01 18.99 -19.61
N ASN A 302 -15.96 19.32 -18.75
CA ASN A 302 -15.70 20.19 -17.61
C ASN A 302 -14.66 19.55 -16.67
N ARG A 303 -13.47 20.13 -16.54
CA ARG A 303 -12.36 19.57 -15.75
C ARG A 303 -12.75 19.23 -14.31
N LYS A 304 -13.59 20.05 -13.68
CA LYS A 304 -14.06 19.79 -12.31
C LYS A 304 -14.97 18.56 -12.23
N CYS A 305 -15.83 18.36 -13.24
CA CYS A 305 -16.62 17.15 -13.34
C CYS A 305 -15.73 15.93 -13.54
N ILE A 306 -14.73 16.01 -14.42
CA ILE A 306 -13.74 14.94 -14.66
C ILE A 306 -13.02 14.59 -13.36
N ASP A 307 -12.50 15.56 -12.62
CA ASP A 307 -11.81 15.33 -11.34
C ASP A 307 -12.73 14.66 -10.31
N MET A 308 -14.01 15.05 -10.25
CA MET A 308 -15.00 14.40 -9.38
C MET A 308 -15.27 12.94 -9.79
N LEU A 309 -15.49 12.71 -11.10
CA LEU A 309 -15.70 11.37 -11.66
C LEU A 309 -14.48 10.47 -11.42
N MET A 310 -13.27 11.01 -11.53
CA MET A 310 -12.03 10.32 -11.24
C MET A 310 -11.77 10.13 -9.74
N GLY A 311 -12.43 10.87 -8.86
CA GLY A 311 -12.13 10.89 -7.42
C GLY A 311 -10.73 11.45 -7.14
N HIS A 312 -10.32 12.47 -7.87
CA HIS A 312 -9.11 13.24 -7.63
C HIS A 312 -9.37 14.27 -6.52
N LYS A 313 -8.40 14.47 -5.62
CA LYS A 313 -8.45 15.60 -4.69
C LYS A 313 -8.10 16.87 -5.45
N SER A 314 -8.97 17.86 -5.40
CA SER A 314 -8.59 19.19 -5.89
C SER A 314 -7.36 19.68 -5.12
N LYS A 315 -6.36 20.18 -5.85
CA LYS A 315 -5.17 20.84 -5.28
C LYS A 315 -5.50 22.21 -4.71
N ASP A 316 -6.58 22.82 -5.17
CA ASP A 316 -7.03 24.15 -4.77
C ASP A 316 -8.06 24.06 -3.63
N VAL A 317 -7.77 24.77 -2.53
CA VAL A 317 -8.61 24.81 -1.32
C VAL A 317 -9.99 25.42 -1.62
N GLY A 318 -10.08 26.44 -2.47
CA GLY A 318 -11.33 27.05 -2.89
C GLY A 318 -12.25 26.07 -3.63
N ASN A 319 -11.67 25.18 -4.41
CA ASN A 319 -12.40 24.14 -5.12
C ASN A 319 -12.89 22.98 -4.23
N ARG A 320 -12.34 22.82 -3.01
CA ARG A 320 -12.82 21.81 -2.05
C ARG A 320 -14.12 22.19 -1.36
N VAL A 321 -14.33 23.47 -1.12
CA VAL A 321 -15.39 23.96 -0.21
C VAL A 321 -16.61 24.42 -0.96
N TYR A 322 -16.48 24.94 -2.20
CA TYR A 322 -17.54 25.70 -2.88
C TYR A 322 -18.09 25.09 -4.19
N ASN A 323 -17.67 23.89 -4.59
CA ASN A 323 -18.11 23.33 -5.87
C ASN A 323 -18.86 22.01 -5.73
N HIS A 324 -20.14 22.09 -5.49
CA HIS A 324 -21.08 20.98 -5.69
C HIS A 324 -21.52 20.95 -7.15
N LYS A 325 -21.07 19.93 -7.90
CA LYS A 325 -21.61 19.66 -9.22
C LYS A 325 -22.86 18.82 -9.09
N THR A 326 -23.90 19.18 -9.86
CA THR A 326 -25.12 18.39 -9.89
C THR A 326 -24.89 17.06 -10.63
N ILE A 327 -25.69 16.06 -10.32
CA ILE A 327 -25.65 14.78 -11.04
C ILE A 327 -25.87 14.98 -12.54
N GLN A 328 -26.68 15.99 -12.94
CA GLN A 328 -26.90 16.30 -14.34
C GLN A 328 -25.62 16.78 -15.03
N GLN A 329 -24.84 17.65 -14.40
CA GLN A 329 -23.54 18.10 -14.96
C GLN A 329 -22.54 16.93 -15.10
N LEU A 330 -22.59 15.93 -14.20
CA LEU A 330 -21.77 14.73 -14.33
C LEU A 330 -22.28 13.85 -15.49
N ARG A 331 -23.61 13.73 -15.67
CA ARG A 331 -24.21 13.02 -16.80
C ARG A 331 -23.84 13.68 -18.14
N ASP A 332 -23.97 14.99 -18.24
CA ASP A 332 -23.60 15.73 -19.42
C ASP A 332 -22.13 15.56 -19.78
N THR A 333 -21.27 15.49 -18.77
CA THR A 333 -19.84 15.24 -18.95
C THR A 333 -19.58 13.81 -19.46
N ILE A 334 -20.20 12.79 -18.87
CA ILE A 334 -20.02 11.39 -19.30
C ILE A 334 -20.62 11.15 -20.69
N ALA A 335 -21.70 11.83 -21.04
CA ALA A 335 -22.33 11.73 -22.37
C ALA A 335 -21.42 12.21 -23.52
N LEU A 336 -20.31 12.89 -23.22
CA LEU A 336 -19.30 13.25 -24.22
C LEU A 336 -18.47 12.06 -24.72
N LEU A 337 -18.48 10.94 -24.00
CA LEU A 337 -17.83 9.70 -24.43
C LEU A 337 -18.58 9.14 -25.65
N LYS A 338 -17.84 8.75 -26.67
CA LYS A 338 -18.42 8.17 -27.91
C LYS A 338 -18.44 6.66 -27.90
#